data_b133cac802de2424afc6ce2d1cde2476
#
_entry.id   b133cac802de2424afc6ce2d1cde2476
#
_cell.length_a   1.000
_cell.length_b   1.000
_cell.length_c   1.000
_cell.angle_alpha   90.00
_cell.angle_beta   90.00
_cell.angle_gamma   90.00
#
_symmetry.space_group_name_H-M   'P 1'
#
loop_
_entity.id
_entity.type
_entity.pdbx_description
1 polymer ?
#
loop_
_entity_poly.entity_id
_entity_poly.type
_entity_poly.pdbx_seq_one_letter_code
_entity_poly.pdbx_strand_id
1 'polypeptide(L)'
;MVSNTTGAMAEPGTLTTPAYWARHIRAAVRFHDGIETLHTHGITTYLELGPDPVLTSLVRDALDGRGTVVAACVLQRDKGEVRTVPRALAAVFASGTETDWTPLLGAGRRIGLPTYPFQRKRYWIDTPELTGPASDAVVGISADVEPEEIEADGDEADTVLGEWAQKLRSLNSKKGDQLRQKLITDLVCRHTAQILAYESAEAVDPTLPFRDLGYNSLTSVELRSRLAADLGIALPSSLVYDYPTPEVLARHIVRDLVKAPDPHAVDAVLSGLDDSSDEPLAVIGMGCRYPGGVASPEDLWRLVSSGTDAIGELPGDRGWDLDDLYDPERGLSGKTYARHGGFVYDADTFDAEFFGISPREAQAMDPQQRLLLETAWEALERARIVPGSLQGSRTGVFVGAMTQEYGPRLYESAAGSEGYLLTGTTASVASGRIAYSLGLEGPAVTVDTACSASLVALHLAAQA
;
A
#
# COMPACT_ATOMS: atom_id res chain seq x y z
N MET A 1 -7.31 18.92 40.27
CA MET A 1 -6.38 19.87 40.93
C MET A 1 -5.84 19.25 42.18
N VAL A 2 -4.58 19.54 42.53
CA VAL A 2 -3.95 19.14 43.77
C VAL A 2 -4.01 20.33 44.76
N SER A 3 -4.30 20.03 46.03
CA SER A 3 -4.33 21.05 47.08
C SER A 3 -2.97 21.23 47.72
N ASN A 4 -2.46 22.44 47.76
CA ASN A 4 -1.19 22.77 48.42
C ASN A 4 -1.23 22.65 49.95
N THR A 5 -2.42 22.56 50.58
CA THR A 5 -2.54 22.36 52.03
C THR A 5 -2.51 20.88 52.43
N THR A 6 -2.85 19.99 51.53
CA THR A 6 -2.90 18.55 51.81
C THR A 6 -1.88 17.73 51.00
N GLY A 7 -1.38 18.26 49.87
CA GLY A 7 -0.54 17.55 48.91
C GLY A 7 -1.29 16.49 48.14
N ALA A 8 -2.61 16.39 48.24
CA ALA A 8 -3.45 15.37 47.61
C ALA A 8 -4.44 15.97 46.62
N MET A 9 -5.07 15.13 45.82
CA MET A 9 -6.17 15.55 44.93
C MET A 9 -7.27 16.23 45.72
N ALA A 10 -7.67 17.41 45.31
CA ALA A 10 -8.72 18.18 45.96
C ALA A 10 -10.09 17.63 45.58
N GLU A 11 -10.99 17.47 46.57
CA GLU A 11 -12.38 17.15 46.29
C GLU A 11 -13.09 18.30 45.57
N PRO A 12 -14.08 17.98 44.71
CA PRO A 12 -14.86 18.97 43.99
C PRO A 12 -15.44 20.03 44.96
N GLY A 13 -15.27 21.31 44.62
CA GLY A 13 -15.79 22.41 45.40
C GLY A 13 -14.92 22.86 46.60
N THR A 14 -13.93 22.08 47.03
CA THR A 14 -13.07 22.46 48.17
C THR A 14 -12.28 23.73 47.90
N LEU A 15 -11.66 23.85 46.73
CA LEU A 15 -10.82 24.97 46.33
C LEU A 15 -11.60 26.25 46.03
N THR A 16 -12.92 26.21 45.95
CA THR A 16 -13.78 27.36 45.67
C THR A 16 -14.31 28.01 46.93
N THR A 17 -14.00 27.47 48.12
CA THR A 17 -14.51 27.97 49.38
C THR A 17 -13.57 29.01 50.01
N PRO A 18 -14.07 30.13 50.59
CA PRO A 18 -13.25 31.11 51.29
C PRO A 18 -12.49 30.48 52.48
N ALA A 19 -13.09 29.51 53.15
CA ALA A 19 -12.49 28.81 54.29
C ALA A 19 -11.21 28.04 53.89
N TYR A 20 -11.14 27.48 52.69
CA TYR A 20 -9.94 26.84 52.18
C TYR A 20 -8.78 27.87 52.07
N TRP A 21 -9.03 29.01 51.47
CA TRP A 21 -8.01 30.03 51.22
C TRP A 21 -7.55 30.71 52.53
N ALA A 22 -8.45 30.93 53.48
CA ALA A 22 -8.09 31.43 54.82
C ALA A 22 -7.16 30.43 55.55
N ARG A 23 -7.36 29.14 55.39
CA ARG A 23 -6.48 28.08 55.92
C ARG A 23 -5.16 28.05 55.16
N HIS A 24 -5.21 28.13 53.82
CA HIS A 24 -4.04 28.07 52.94
C HIS A 24 -3.00 29.14 53.29
N ILE A 25 -3.42 30.36 53.67
CA ILE A 25 -2.52 31.46 54.07
C ILE A 25 -1.67 31.07 55.28
N ARG A 26 -2.19 30.21 56.19
CA ARG A 26 -1.55 29.80 57.44
C ARG A 26 -0.84 28.46 57.37
N ALA A 27 -1.20 27.63 56.45
CA ALA A 27 -0.69 26.29 56.34
C ALA A 27 0.67 26.26 55.61
N ALA A 28 1.48 25.28 55.92
CA ALA A 28 2.67 24.99 55.11
C ALA A 28 2.26 24.51 53.70
N VAL A 29 2.96 25.01 52.70
CA VAL A 29 2.75 24.59 51.30
C VAL A 29 3.38 23.22 51.11
N ARG A 30 2.57 22.22 50.86
CA ARG A 30 2.99 20.82 50.60
C ARG A 30 3.25 20.61 49.12
N PHE A 31 4.19 21.35 48.54
CA PHE A 31 4.47 21.32 47.09
C PHE A 31 5.04 19.98 46.66
N HIS A 32 6.02 19.44 47.39
CA HIS A 32 6.63 18.15 47.07
C HIS A 32 5.58 17.02 47.04
N ASP A 33 4.74 16.93 48.07
CA ASP A 33 3.68 15.89 48.12
C ASP A 33 2.68 16.06 46.98
N GLY A 34 2.42 17.31 46.59
CA GLY A 34 1.57 17.60 45.42
C GLY A 34 2.17 17.12 44.11
N ILE A 35 3.48 17.28 43.90
CA ILE A 35 4.19 16.78 42.72
C ILE A 35 4.22 15.27 42.72
N GLU A 36 4.48 14.60 43.86
CA GLU A 36 4.39 13.15 44.01
C GLU A 36 2.99 12.61 43.62
N THR A 37 1.95 13.30 44.14
CA THR A 37 0.56 12.95 43.79
C THR A 37 0.30 13.03 42.28
N LEU A 38 0.73 14.11 41.63
CA LEU A 38 0.58 14.28 40.19
C LEU A 38 1.33 13.21 39.41
N HIS A 39 2.58 12.92 39.78
CA HIS A 39 3.40 11.91 39.15
C HIS A 39 2.77 10.49 39.25
N THR A 40 2.23 10.15 40.45
CA THR A 40 1.53 8.89 40.69
C THR A 40 0.28 8.76 39.80
N HIS A 41 -0.32 9.88 39.38
CA HIS A 41 -1.43 9.93 38.42
C HIS A 41 -0.97 9.96 36.96
N GLY A 42 0.31 9.70 36.66
CA GLY A 42 0.86 9.61 35.30
C GLY A 42 1.20 10.96 34.66
N ILE A 43 1.24 12.06 35.43
CA ILE A 43 1.66 13.35 34.89
C ILE A 43 3.19 13.39 34.79
N THR A 44 3.69 13.61 33.59
CA THR A 44 5.12 13.68 33.26
C THR A 44 5.56 15.05 32.73
N THR A 45 4.61 15.90 32.36
CA THR A 45 4.88 17.24 31.80
C THR A 45 4.35 18.35 32.72
N TYR A 46 5.24 19.23 33.14
CA TYR A 46 4.97 20.30 34.07
C TYR A 46 5.33 21.65 33.43
N LEU A 47 4.38 22.59 33.43
CA LEU A 47 4.57 23.94 32.89
C LEU A 47 4.33 24.97 33.96
N GLU A 48 5.38 25.72 34.32
CA GLU A 48 5.31 26.81 35.27
C GLU A 48 4.94 28.13 34.57
N LEU A 49 3.85 28.76 35.02
CA LEU A 49 3.38 30.05 34.51
C LEU A 49 3.91 31.24 35.31
N GLY A 50 4.89 31.01 36.17
CA GLY A 50 5.50 32.04 37.02
C GLY A 50 6.54 32.90 36.30
N PRO A 51 6.93 34.03 36.92
CA PRO A 51 7.91 34.99 36.35
C PRO A 51 9.34 34.46 36.33
N ASP A 52 9.63 33.43 37.11
CA ASP A 52 10.96 32.79 37.23
C ASP A 52 10.80 31.26 37.42
N PRO A 53 11.80 30.44 37.05
CA PRO A 53 11.72 28.96 37.08
C PRO A 53 11.95 28.39 38.50
N VAL A 54 11.25 28.89 39.49
CA VAL A 54 11.42 28.48 40.90
C VAL A 54 10.80 27.11 41.13
N LEU A 55 9.54 26.91 40.70
CA LEU A 55 8.83 25.65 40.85
C LEU A 55 9.34 24.60 39.88
N THR A 56 9.77 25.00 38.70
CA THR A 56 10.40 24.13 37.72
C THR A 56 11.63 23.41 38.28
N SER A 57 12.46 24.11 39.05
CA SER A 57 13.63 23.51 39.73
C SER A 57 13.19 22.49 40.77
N LEU A 58 12.21 22.87 41.61
CA LEU A 58 11.68 21.97 42.64
C LEU A 58 11.00 20.71 42.07
N VAL A 59 10.34 20.81 40.91
CA VAL A 59 9.78 19.62 40.20
C VAL A 59 10.89 18.69 39.77
N ARG A 60 11.97 19.23 39.19
CA ARG A 60 13.11 18.42 38.75
C ARG A 60 13.78 17.70 39.91
N ASP A 61 14.00 18.43 41.03
CA ASP A 61 14.60 17.86 42.22
C ASP A 61 13.70 16.78 42.87
N ALA A 62 12.37 16.98 42.86
CA ALA A 62 11.42 16.03 43.43
C ALA A 62 11.31 14.74 42.62
N LEU A 63 11.50 14.80 41.29
CA LEU A 63 11.32 13.70 40.38
C LEU A 63 12.63 13.19 39.75
N ASP A 64 13.79 13.57 40.35
CA ASP A 64 15.09 13.11 39.86
C ASP A 64 15.19 11.57 39.86
N GLY A 65 15.66 10.99 38.76
CA GLY A 65 15.78 9.55 38.58
C GLY A 65 14.48 8.76 38.36
N ARG A 66 13.32 9.43 38.22
CA ARG A 66 12.00 8.78 38.07
C ARG A 66 11.47 8.70 36.64
N GLY A 67 12.33 8.56 35.67
CA GLY A 67 11.97 8.45 34.25
C GLY A 67 11.98 9.79 33.52
N THR A 68 11.37 9.85 32.35
CA THR A 68 11.37 11.06 31.51
C THR A 68 10.35 12.07 32.02
N VAL A 69 10.83 13.14 32.64
CA VAL A 69 10.00 14.25 33.14
C VAL A 69 10.39 15.54 32.41
N VAL A 70 9.40 16.24 31.86
CA VAL A 70 9.57 17.56 31.25
C VAL A 70 9.05 18.62 32.21
N ALA A 71 9.94 19.52 32.66
CA ALA A 71 9.58 20.68 33.45
C ALA A 71 10.09 21.95 32.77
N ALA A 72 9.18 22.82 32.36
CA ALA A 72 9.47 24.06 31.64
C ALA A 72 8.82 25.28 32.33
N CYS A 73 9.51 26.44 32.24
CA CYS A 73 9.00 27.71 32.72
C CYS A 73 8.69 28.62 31.53
N VAL A 74 7.50 29.23 31.54
CA VAL A 74 7.04 30.12 30.45
C VAL A 74 7.74 31.46 30.49
N LEU A 75 7.96 32.04 31.68
CA LEU A 75 8.56 33.35 31.87
C LEU A 75 9.89 33.24 32.62
N GLN A 76 10.83 34.15 32.32
CA GLN A 76 12.10 34.31 33.04
C GLN A 76 12.41 35.81 33.12
N ARG A 77 12.68 36.29 34.31
CA ARG A 77 12.80 37.73 34.61
C ARG A 77 13.69 38.54 33.67
N ASP A 78 14.83 38.04 33.30
CA ASP A 78 15.79 38.76 32.47
C ASP A 78 15.78 38.33 31.00
N LYS A 79 14.74 37.62 30.56
CA LYS A 79 14.59 37.14 29.18
C LYS A 79 13.26 37.56 28.60
N GLY A 80 13.29 38.06 27.36
CA GLY A 80 12.08 38.50 26.68
C GLY A 80 11.10 37.35 26.42
N GLU A 81 9.83 37.60 26.61
CA GLU A 81 8.73 36.63 26.45
C GLU A 81 8.68 35.99 25.05
N VAL A 82 9.05 36.78 24.03
CA VAL A 82 9.15 36.30 22.62
C VAL A 82 10.10 35.12 22.48
N ARG A 83 11.04 34.91 23.38
CA ARG A 83 11.98 33.78 23.39
C ARG A 83 11.59 32.70 24.39
N THR A 84 11.07 33.07 25.57
CA THR A 84 10.82 32.11 26.63
C THR A 84 9.51 31.33 26.42
N VAL A 85 8.45 31.99 25.95
CA VAL A 85 7.16 31.35 25.69
C VAL A 85 7.30 30.26 24.59
N PRO A 86 7.86 30.55 23.39
CA PRO A 86 8.04 29.51 22.36
C PRO A 86 8.93 28.37 22.85
N ARG A 87 9.97 28.65 23.65
CA ARG A 87 10.85 27.61 24.18
C ARG A 87 10.13 26.67 25.16
N ALA A 88 9.28 27.21 26.03
CA ALA A 88 8.49 26.43 26.97
C ALA A 88 7.47 25.55 26.21
N LEU A 89 6.76 26.11 25.23
CA LEU A 89 5.84 25.38 24.38
C LEU A 89 6.55 24.30 23.53
N ALA A 90 7.76 24.59 23.01
CA ALA A 90 8.55 23.60 22.28
C ALA A 90 8.96 22.43 23.18
N ALA A 91 9.30 22.66 24.45
CA ALA A 91 9.61 21.60 25.39
C ALA A 91 8.37 20.70 25.68
N VAL A 92 7.20 21.32 25.80
CA VAL A 92 5.92 20.60 25.98
C VAL A 92 5.55 19.81 24.72
N PHE A 93 5.70 20.42 23.55
CA PHE A 93 5.49 19.74 22.26
C PHE A 93 6.43 18.56 22.07
N ALA A 94 7.72 18.74 22.38
CA ALA A 94 8.72 17.66 22.27
C ALA A 94 8.48 16.50 23.26
N SER A 95 7.66 16.70 24.30
CA SER A 95 7.22 15.62 25.19
C SER A 95 6.02 14.81 24.66
N GLY A 96 5.57 15.10 23.44
CA GLY A 96 4.41 14.43 22.83
C GLY A 96 3.06 15.09 23.15
N THR A 97 3.05 16.25 23.81
CA THR A 97 1.80 16.98 24.10
C THR A 97 1.40 17.82 22.88
N GLU A 98 0.21 17.60 22.38
CA GLU A 98 -0.33 18.39 21.27
C GLU A 98 -0.36 19.89 21.63
N THR A 99 0.18 20.73 20.74
CA THR A 99 0.32 22.18 20.96
C THR A 99 -0.16 22.94 19.73
N ASP A 100 -1.14 23.84 19.92
CA ASP A 100 -1.55 24.76 18.87
C ASP A 100 -0.54 25.91 18.73
N TRP A 101 0.20 25.90 17.63
CA TRP A 101 1.19 26.93 17.30
C TRP A 101 0.62 28.16 16.61
N THR A 102 -0.64 28.09 16.15
CA THR A 102 -1.29 29.13 15.35
C THR A 102 -1.29 30.50 16.03
N PRO A 103 -1.60 30.61 17.36
CA PRO A 103 -1.59 31.90 18.03
C PRO A 103 -0.20 32.53 18.11
N LEU A 104 0.86 31.71 18.11
CA LEU A 104 2.25 32.17 18.23
C LEU A 104 2.86 32.54 16.88
N LEU A 105 2.60 31.74 15.84
CA LEU A 105 3.21 31.89 14.53
C LEU A 105 2.44 32.84 13.60
N GLY A 106 1.17 33.11 13.92
CA GLY A 106 0.31 33.92 13.07
C GLY A 106 0.09 33.34 11.69
N ALA A 107 -0.31 34.19 10.73
CA ALA A 107 -0.53 33.80 9.33
C ALA A 107 0.81 33.76 8.56
N GLY A 108 1.67 32.80 8.90
CA GLY A 108 2.93 32.58 8.20
C GLY A 108 2.74 31.91 6.82
N ARG A 109 3.73 32.09 5.93
CA ARG A 109 3.80 31.31 4.68
C ARG A 109 4.32 29.90 4.99
N ARG A 110 3.56 28.86 4.58
CA ARG A 110 4.02 27.48 4.67
C ARG A 110 5.16 27.25 3.68
N ILE A 111 6.25 26.65 4.15
CA ILE A 111 7.40 26.23 3.33
C ILE A 111 7.52 24.72 3.33
N GLY A 112 8.10 24.15 2.27
CA GLY A 112 8.49 22.74 2.23
C GLY A 112 9.65 22.49 3.17
N LEU A 113 9.57 21.44 3.97
CA LEU A 113 10.68 20.94 4.77
C LEU A 113 11.17 19.63 4.15
N PRO A 114 12.44 19.23 4.35
CA PRO A 114 12.89 17.88 4.06
C PRO A 114 12.01 16.85 4.79
N THR A 115 11.80 15.71 4.17
CA THR A 115 11.14 14.57 4.80
C THR A 115 12.05 13.95 5.86
N TYR A 116 11.50 13.02 6.67
CA TYR A 116 12.26 12.32 7.71
C TYR A 116 13.50 11.63 7.10
N PRO A 117 14.70 11.82 7.66
CA PRO A 117 15.93 11.19 7.19
C PRO A 117 16.03 9.76 7.74
N PHE A 118 15.43 8.81 7.09
CA PHE A 118 15.42 7.41 7.53
C PHE A 118 16.83 6.88 7.85
N GLN A 119 16.94 6.14 8.96
CA GLN A 119 18.19 5.51 9.43
C GLN A 119 18.33 4.13 8.78
N ARG A 120 18.50 4.07 7.47
CA ARG A 120 18.45 2.86 6.68
C ARG A 120 19.64 1.94 6.98
N LYS A 121 19.35 0.63 7.04
CA LYS A 121 20.32 -0.47 7.09
C LYS A 121 20.05 -1.40 5.92
N ARG A 122 21.07 -2.14 5.50
CA ARG A 122 20.95 -3.13 4.42
C ARG A 122 20.19 -4.36 4.92
N TYR A 123 19.19 -4.76 4.16
CA TYR A 123 18.43 -6.00 4.32
C TYR A 123 18.32 -6.68 2.96
N TRP A 124 19.01 -7.78 2.79
CA TRP A 124 18.99 -8.59 1.58
C TRP A 124 19.16 -10.05 1.95
N ILE A 125 18.43 -10.97 1.32
CA ILE A 125 18.61 -12.40 1.53
C ILE A 125 19.80 -12.82 0.67
N ASP A 126 20.92 -13.17 1.32
CA ASP A 126 22.03 -13.78 0.64
C ASP A 126 21.63 -15.21 0.29
N THR A 127 21.47 -15.50 -0.98
CA THR A 127 21.20 -16.86 -1.47
C THR A 127 22.44 -17.70 -1.18
N PRO A 128 22.36 -18.81 -0.41
CA PRO A 128 23.49 -19.72 -0.27
C PRO A 128 23.91 -20.15 -1.67
N GLU A 129 25.22 -20.16 -1.94
CA GLU A 129 25.74 -20.72 -3.17
C GLU A 129 25.14 -22.12 -3.35
N LEU A 130 24.36 -22.33 -4.40
CA LEU A 130 23.86 -23.64 -4.79
C LEU A 130 25.04 -24.46 -5.31
N THR A 131 25.92 -24.89 -4.41
CA THR A 131 26.98 -25.85 -4.68
C THR A 131 26.38 -27.27 -4.64
N GLY A 132 25.55 -27.58 -5.59
CA GLY A 132 25.04 -28.93 -5.84
C GLY A 132 24.85 -29.11 -7.33
N PRO A 133 25.11 -30.32 -7.87
CA PRO A 133 24.82 -30.55 -9.31
C PRO A 133 23.36 -30.27 -9.57
N ALA A 134 23.10 -29.43 -10.58
CA ALA A 134 21.76 -29.14 -11.08
C ALA A 134 21.02 -30.45 -11.30
N SER A 135 19.99 -30.70 -10.51
CA SER A 135 19.08 -31.82 -10.74
C SER A 135 18.31 -31.50 -12.03
N ASP A 136 18.55 -32.28 -13.07
CA ASP A 136 17.88 -32.28 -14.36
C ASP A 136 16.38 -32.64 -14.18
N ALA A 137 15.62 -31.76 -13.58
CA ALA A 137 14.17 -31.82 -13.53
C ALA A 137 13.56 -30.52 -14.08
N VAL A 138 14.06 -30.09 -15.23
CA VAL A 138 13.34 -29.16 -16.08
C VAL A 138 12.33 -29.99 -16.87
N VAL A 139 11.08 -29.95 -16.43
CA VAL A 139 9.96 -30.38 -17.30
C VAL A 139 10.01 -29.48 -18.52
N GLY A 140 10.46 -30.03 -19.63
CA GLY A 140 10.58 -29.35 -20.89
C GLY A 140 9.21 -28.86 -21.38
N ILE A 141 8.99 -27.57 -21.28
CA ILE A 141 8.03 -26.87 -22.12
C ILE A 141 8.82 -26.44 -23.34
N SER A 142 8.71 -27.22 -24.41
CA SER A 142 9.23 -26.85 -25.73
C SER A 142 8.52 -25.57 -26.17
N ALA A 143 9.23 -24.46 -26.12
CA ALA A 143 8.78 -23.23 -26.76
C ALA A 143 9.28 -23.21 -28.22
N ASP A 144 8.80 -24.11 -29.04
CA ASP A 144 8.88 -23.99 -30.49
C ASP A 144 7.52 -23.51 -31.02
N VAL A 145 7.23 -22.23 -30.78
CA VAL A 145 6.23 -21.50 -31.54
C VAL A 145 6.92 -20.23 -32.00
N GLU A 146 7.39 -20.21 -33.22
CA GLU A 146 7.74 -18.98 -33.92
C GLU A 146 6.50 -18.07 -33.92
N PRO A 147 6.66 -16.76 -33.62
CA PRO A 147 5.55 -15.84 -33.76
C PRO A 147 5.28 -15.65 -35.24
N GLU A 148 4.24 -16.31 -35.77
CA GLU A 148 3.65 -15.90 -37.04
C GLU A 148 3.12 -14.46 -36.84
N GLU A 149 3.70 -13.53 -37.60
CA GLU A 149 3.15 -12.20 -37.78
C GLU A 149 1.77 -12.36 -38.43
N ILE A 150 0.72 -12.24 -37.63
CA ILE A 150 -0.64 -12.13 -38.17
C ILE A 150 -0.77 -10.69 -38.63
N GLU A 151 -0.56 -10.49 -39.93
CA GLU A 151 -1.06 -9.29 -40.60
C GLU A 151 -2.57 -9.25 -40.41
N ALA A 152 -3.03 -8.22 -39.67
CA ALA A 152 -4.45 -7.99 -39.47
C ALA A 152 -5.04 -7.47 -40.78
N ASP A 153 -5.60 -8.38 -41.53
CA ASP A 153 -6.48 -8.04 -42.66
C ASP A 153 -7.83 -7.59 -42.10
N GLY A 154 -8.07 -6.28 -42.17
CA GLY A 154 -9.13 -5.57 -41.41
C GLY A 154 -10.57 -5.75 -41.91
N ASP A 155 -10.86 -6.67 -42.84
CA ASP A 155 -12.17 -6.77 -43.49
C ASP A 155 -12.98 -8.03 -43.18
N GLU A 156 -12.39 -9.06 -42.52
CA GLU A 156 -13.13 -10.29 -42.17
C GLU A 156 -13.69 -10.32 -40.73
N ALA A 157 -13.20 -9.46 -39.83
CA ALA A 157 -13.64 -9.44 -38.43
C ALA A 157 -15.07 -8.93 -38.22
N ASP A 158 -15.54 -8.02 -39.07
CA ASP A 158 -16.89 -7.42 -38.96
C ASP A 158 -18.02 -8.38 -39.40
N THR A 159 -17.71 -9.44 -40.18
CA THR A 159 -18.72 -10.37 -40.70
C THR A 159 -19.04 -11.51 -39.72
N VAL A 160 -18.10 -11.93 -38.88
CA VAL A 160 -18.29 -13.05 -37.93
C VAL A 160 -18.99 -12.57 -36.65
N LEU A 161 -18.79 -11.33 -36.26
CA LEU A 161 -19.44 -10.68 -35.11
C LEU A 161 -20.97 -10.64 -35.17
N GLY A 162 -21.53 -10.70 -36.39
CA GLY A 162 -23.00 -10.71 -36.64
C GLY A 162 -23.68 -12.05 -36.46
N GLU A 163 -23.01 -13.18 -36.74
CA GLU A 163 -23.66 -14.49 -36.86
C GLU A 163 -24.07 -15.09 -35.49
N TRP A 164 -23.25 -15.06 -34.49
CA TRP A 164 -23.57 -15.58 -33.15
C TRP A 164 -24.64 -14.74 -32.44
N ALA A 165 -24.52 -13.43 -32.48
CA ALA A 165 -25.52 -12.53 -31.93
C ALA A 165 -26.88 -12.66 -32.61
N GLN A 166 -26.87 -12.85 -33.93
CA GLN A 166 -28.07 -13.05 -34.73
C GLN A 166 -28.72 -14.42 -34.49
N LYS A 167 -27.92 -15.49 -34.40
CA LYS A 167 -28.35 -16.85 -34.09
C LYS A 167 -28.96 -16.98 -32.69
N LEU A 168 -28.37 -16.31 -31.70
CA LEU A 168 -28.88 -16.30 -30.32
C LEU A 168 -30.16 -15.45 -30.17
N ARG A 169 -30.31 -14.35 -30.92
CA ARG A 169 -31.51 -13.51 -30.92
C ARG A 169 -32.71 -14.18 -31.60
N SER A 170 -32.48 -15.07 -32.57
CA SER A 170 -33.55 -15.80 -33.28
C SER A 170 -34.28 -16.84 -32.42
N LEU A 171 -33.74 -17.22 -31.26
CA LEU A 171 -34.27 -18.27 -30.39
C LEU A 171 -35.23 -17.70 -29.30
N ASN A 172 -36.28 -17.01 -29.68
CA ASN A 172 -37.13 -16.23 -28.77
C ASN A 172 -38.31 -17.02 -28.16
N SER A 173 -38.02 -18.11 -27.41
CA SER A 173 -39.02 -18.92 -26.71
C SER A 173 -38.44 -19.53 -25.42
N LYS A 174 -39.31 -20.00 -24.45
CA LYS A 174 -38.84 -20.74 -23.26
C LYS A 174 -38.00 -21.97 -23.54
N LYS A 175 -38.22 -22.65 -24.68
CA LYS A 175 -37.32 -23.72 -25.19
C LYS A 175 -36.05 -23.14 -25.79
N GLY A 176 -36.07 -21.89 -26.28
CA GLY A 176 -34.91 -21.16 -26.77
C GLY A 176 -33.92 -20.79 -25.68
N ASP A 177 -34.37 -20.55 -24.46
CA ASP A 177 -33.45 -20.23 -23.31
C ASP A 177 -32.57 -21.41 -22.92
N GLN A 178 -33.14 -22.62 -22.90
CA GLN A 178 -32.34 -23.84 -22.66
C GLN A 178 -31.35 -24.12 -23.78
N LEU A 179 -31.75 -23.85 -25.03
CA LEU A 179 -30.87 -24.07 -26.19
C LEU A 179 -29.75 -23.00 -26.20
N ARG A 180 -30.06 -21.73 -25.89
CA ARG A 180 -29.04 -20.67 -25.71
C ARG A 180 -28.05 -21.04 -24.62
N GLN A 181 -28.53 -21.45 -23.45
CA GLN A 181 -27.70 -21.90 -22.35
C GLN A 181 -26.73 -23.01 -22.78
N LYS A 182 -27.25 -24.01 -23.45
CA LYS A 182 -26.43 -25.12 -23.95
C LYS A 182 -25.38 -24.65 -24.96
N LEU A 183 -25.77 -23.84 -25.95
CA LEU A 183 -24.85 -23.33 -26.97
C LEU A 183 -23.70 -22.49 -26.37
N ILE A 184 -24.01 -21.65 -25.40
CA ILE A 184 -22.96 -20.85 -24.74
C ILE A 184 -22.09 -21.72 -23.80
N THR A 185 -22.68 -22.72 -23.11
CA THR A 185 -21.89 -23.68 -22.34
C THR A 185 -20.93 -24.48 -23.25
N ASP A 186 -21.41 -24.94 -24.39
CA ASP A 186 -20.60 -25.68 -25.38
C ASP A 186 -19.47 -24.76 -25.95
N LEU A 187 -19.75 -23.45 -26.13
CA LEU A 187 -18.74 -22.48 -26.56
C LEU A 187 -17.66 -22.27 -25.49
N VAL A 188 -18.06 -22.09 -24.25
CA VAL A 188 -17.12 -21.94 -23.12
C VAL A 188 -16.26 -23.19 -22.96
N CYS A 189 -16.87 -24.38 -23.00
CA CYS A 189 -16.12 -25.66 -22.92
C CYS A 189 -15.15 -25.85 -24.10
N ARG A 190 -15.52 -25.42 -25.30
CA ARG A 190 -14.65 -25.47 -26.47
C ARG A 190 -13.41 -24.59 -26.30
N HIS A 191 -13.59 -23.34 -25.91
CA HIS A 191 -12.43 -22.46 -25.63
C HIS A 191 -11.61 -22.99 -24.49
N THR A 192 -12.23 -23.50 -23.42
CA THR A 192 -11.54 -24.14 -22.31
C THR A 192 -10.67 -25.30 -22.76
N ALA A 193 -11.22 -26.18 -23.63
CA ALA A 193 -10.46 -27.30 -24.19
C ALA A 193 -9.26 -26.82 -25.02
N GLN A 194 -9.44 -25.79 -25.83
CA GLN A 194 -8.35 -25.22 -26.64
C GLN A 194 -7.26 -24.53 -25.80
N ILE A 195 -7.64 -23.80 -24.78
CA ILE A 195 -6.70 -23.05 -23.93
C ILE A 195 -5.90 -24.01 -23.04
N LEU A 196 -6.55 -25.03 -22.50
CA LEU A 196 -5.95 -25.98 -21.57
C LEU A 196 -5.50 -27.31 -22.20
N ALA A 197 -5.54 -27.39 -23.53
CA ALA A 197 -5.13 -28.55 -24.31
C ALA A 197 -5.85 -29.88 -23.91
N TYR A 198 -7.16 -29.79 -23.60
CA TYR A 198 -7.99 -30.98 -23.48
C TYR A 198 -8.25 -31.61 -24.89
N GLU A 199 -8.43 -32.92 -24.95
CA GLU A 199 -8.64 -33.63 -26.21
C GLU A 199 -9.90 -33.18 -26.98
N SER A 200 -10.95 -32.77 -26.25
CA SER A 200 -12.18 -32.25 -26.85
C SER A 200 -12.98 -31.39 -25.85
N ALA A 201 -13.99 -30.68 -26.35
CA ALA A 201 -14.89 -29.90 -25.52
C ALA A 201 -15.72 -30.75 -24.54
N GLU A 202 -16.01 -31.99 -24.91
CA GLU A 202 -16.75 -32.99 -24.12
C GLU A 202 -15.93 -33.52 -22.94
N ALA A 203 -14.60 -33.39 -22.99
CA ALA A 203 -13.71 -33.75 -21.89
C ALA A 203 -13.71 -32.71 -20.77
N VAL A 204 -14.27 -31.52 -20.99
CA VAL A 204 -14.39 -30.45 -20.00
C VAL A 204 -15.72 -30.63 -19.26
N ASP A 205 -15.67 -30.91 -17.94
CA ASP A 205 -16.85 -30.93 -17.12
C ASP A 205 -17.31 -29.48 -16.81
N PRO A 206 -18.50 -29.07 -17.33
CA PRO A 206 -18.96 -27.68 -17.18
C PRO A 206 -19.35 -27.30 -15.74
N THR A 207 -19.40 -28.24 -14.83
CA THR A 207 -19.75 -28.01 -13.42
C THR A 207 -18.55 -27.84 -12.52
N LEU A 208 -17.34 -28.17 -12.97
CA LEU A 208 -16.11 -27.99 -12.21
C LEU A 208 -15.67 -26.53 -12.22
N PRO A 209 -15.13 -26.04 -11.10
CA PRO A 209 -14.52 -24.72 -11.05
C PRO A 209 -13.37 -24.56 -12.04
N PHE A 210 -13.24 -23.38 -12.65
CA PHE A 210 -12.15 -23.09 -13.58
C PHE A 210 -10.76 -23.36 -12.99
N ARG A 211 -10.55 -23.05 -11.70
CA ARG A 211 -9.30 -23.37 -10.99
C ARG A 211 -8.98 -24.87 -10.99
N ASP A 212 -10.02 -25.71 -10.82
CA ASP A 212 -9.88 -27.17 -10.75
C ASP A 212 -9.71 -27.77 -12.14
N LEU A 213 -10.13 -27.05 -13.20
CA LEU A 213 -9.85 -27.33 -14.60
C LEU A 213 -8.41 -26.95 -15.00
N GLY A 214 -7.68 -26.16 -14.20
CA GLY A 214 -6.30 -25.75 -14.45
C GLY A 214 -6.12 -24.30 -14.91
N TYR A 215 -7.14 -23.44 -14.74
CA TYR A 215 -7.03 -22.02 -15.07
C TYR A 215 -6.12 -21.26 -14.11
N ASN A 216 -5.32 -20.38 -14.68
CA ASN A 216 -4.56 -19.34 -13.99
C ASN A 216 -4.96 -17.95 -14.52
N SER A 217 -4.31 -16.89 -14.04
CA SER A 217 -4.64 -15.51 -14.43
C SER A 217 -4.49 -15.27 -15.95
N LEU A 218 -3.46 -15.84 -16.59
CA LEU A 218 -3.22 -15.65 -18.02
C LEU A 218 -4.28 -16.36 -18.86
N THR A 219 -4.56 -17.63 -18.59
CA THR A 219 -5.58 -18.42 -19.30
C THR A 219 -6.98 -17.87 -19.07
N SER A 220 -7.25 -17.24 -17.93
CA SER A 220 -8.51 -16.53 -17.64
C SER A 220 -8.71 -15.31 -18.54
N VAL A 221 -7.65 -14.53 -18.78
CA VAL A 221 -7.68 -13.38 -19.70
C VAL A 221 -7.87 -13.87 -21.14
N GLU A 222 -7.24 -14.96 -21.52
CA GLU A 222 -7.38 -15.54 -22.85
C GLU A 222 -8.81 -16.02 -23.10
N LEU A 223 -9.43 -16.76 -22.15
CA LEU A 223 -10.82 -17.16 -22.24
C LEU A 223 -11.76 -15.96 -22.44
N ARG A 224 -11.57 -14.94 -21.63
CA ARG A 224 -12.35 -13.69 -21.73
C ARG A 224 -12.22 -13.07 -23.12
N SER A 225 -10.99 -12.96 -23.63
CA SER A 225 -10.73 -12.32 -24.93
C SER A 225 -11.37 -13.09 -26.07
N ARG A 226 -11.27 -14.41 -26.08
CA ARG A 226 -11.90 -15.27 -27.10
C ARG A 226 -13.42 -15.21 -27.02
N LEU A 227 -14.02 -15.29 -25.83
CA LEU A 227 -15.47 -15.17 -25.65
C LEU A 227 -15.99 -13.79 -26.05
N ALA A 228 -15.24 -12.72 -25.72
CA ALA A 228 -15.61 -11.35 -26.11
C ALA A 228 -15.59 -11.18 -27.64
N ALA A 229 -14.59 -11.74 -28.31
CA ALA A 229 -14.50 -11.73 -29.78
C ALA A 229 -15.65 -12.50 -30.45
N ASP A 230 -15.94 -13.74 -30.02
CA ASP A 230 -16.98 -14.56 -30.61
C ASP A 230 -18.40 -14.04 -30.38
N LEU A 231 -18.64 -13.42 -29.20
CA LEU A 231 -19.98 -12.95 -28.80
C LEU A 231 -20.22 -11.48 -29.14
N GLY A 232 -19.15 -10.71 -29.43
CA GLY A 232 -19.25 -9.27 -29.69
C GLY A 232 -19.70 -8.45 -28.48
N ILE A 233 -19.36 -8.91 -27.25
CA ILE A 233 -19.73 -8.27 -25.99
C ILE A 233 -18.51 -7.97 -25.13
N ALA A 234 -18.56 -6.87 -24.38
CA ALA A 234 -17.55 -6.59 -23.37
C ALA A 234 -17.77 -7.49 -22.16
N LEU A 235 -16.73 -8.23 -21.75
CA LEU A 235 -16.76 -9.11 -20.59
C LEU A 235 -15.78 -8.58 -19.51
N PRO A 236 -16.18 -8.58 -18.23
CA PRO A 236 -15.36 -8.05 -17.13
C PRO A 236 -14.07 -8.86 -16.94
N SER A 237 -13.01 -8.23 -16.44
CA SER A 237 -11.74 -8.90 -16.15
C SER A 237 -11.84 -9.95 -15.03
N SER A 238 -12.81 -9.80 -14.13
CA SER A 238 -13.12 -10.71 -13.02
C SER A 238 -13.97 -11.93 -13.44
N LEU A 239 -14.28 -12.09 -14.75
CA LEU A 239 -15.26 -13.03 -15.29
C LEU A 239 -15.17 -14.46 -14.71
N VAL A 240 -13.97 -15.03 -14.65
CA VAL A 240 -13.73 -16.41 -14.18
C VAL A 240 -13.84 -16.52 -12.64
N TYR A 241 -13.62 -15.42 -11.93
CA TYR A 241 -13.76 -15.36 -10.47
C TYR A 241 -15.21 -15.17 -10.04
N ASP A 242 -15.95 -14.30 -10.75
CA ASP A 242 -17.36 -14.01 -10.44
C ASP A 242 -18.27 -15.15 -10.86
N TYR A 243 -17.90 -15.89 -11.91
CA TYR A 243 -18.64 -17.03 -12.47
C TYR A 243 -17.74 -18.25 -12.51
N PRO A 244 -17.59 -18.96 -11.39
CA PRO A 244 -16.47 -19.87 -11.16
C PRO A 244 -16.52 -21.19 -11.97
N THR A 245 -17.62 -21.48 -12.68
CA THR A 245 -17.72 -22.67 -13.54
C THR A 245 -18.21 -22.31 -14.94
N PRO A 246 -17.89 -23.13 -15.98
CA PRO A 246 -18.39 -22.93 -17.35
C PRO A 246 -19.90 -22.79 -17.43
N GLU A 247 -20.65 -23.59 -16.65
CA GLU A 247 -22.12 -23.54 -16.65
C GLU A 247 -22.65 -22.22 -16.04
N VAL A 248 -22.08 -21.76 -14.93
CA VAL A 248 -22.48 -20.51 -14.28
C VAL A 248 -22.13 -19.32 -15.14
N LEU A 249 -20.97 -19.34 -15.77
CA LEU A 249 -20.55 -18.32 -16.74
C LEU A 249 -21.48 -18.25 -17.94
N ALA A 250 -21.81 -19.39 -18.55
CA ALA A 250 -22.75 -19.42 -19.66
C ALA A 250 -24.13 -18.90 -19.30
N ARG A 251 -24.61 -19.17 -18.10
CA ARG A 251 -25.89 -18.63 -17.58
C ARG A 251 -25.87 -17.12 -17.46
N HIS A 252 -24.77 -16.55 -17.01
CA HIS A 252 -24.58 -15.10 -16.93
C HIS A 252 -24.60 -14.49 -18.33
N ILE A 253 -23.81 -14.98 -19.25
CA ILE A 253 -23.71 -14.50 -20.64
C ILE A 253 -25.09 -14.54 -21.32
N VAL A 254 -25.85 -15.62 -21.17
CA VAL A 254 -27.21 -15.72 -21.75
C VAL A 254 -28.15 -14.67 -21.14
N ARG A 255 -28.06 -14.43 -19.83
CA ARG A 255 -28.89 -13.44 -19.17
C ARG A 255 -28.59 -12.02 -19.66
N ASP A 256 -27.33 -11.70 -19.88
CA ASP A 256 -26.91 -10.39 -20.34
C ASP A 256 -27.18 -10.18 -21.83
N LEU A 257 -27.01 -11.22 -22.65
CA LEU A 257 -27.39 -11.19 -24.06
C LEU A 257 -28.92 -11.01 -24.29
N VAL A 258 -29.76 -11.58 -23.40
CA VAL A 258 -31.23 -11.44 -23.48
C VAL A 258 -31.70 -10.06 -22.99
N LYS A 259 -30.95 -9.46 -22.09
CA LYS A 259 -31.15 -8.07 -21.63
C LYS A 259 -30.50 -7.05 -22.55
N ALA A 260 -29.99 -7.48 -23.75
CA ALA A 260 -29.25 -6.59 -24.63
C ALA A 260 -29.99 -5.24 -24.80
N PRO A 261 -29.40 -4.14 -24.36
CA PRO A 261 -30.01 -2.84 -24.44
C PRO A 261 -30.02 -2.37 -25.90
N ASP A 262 -31.03 -1.58 -26.20
CA ASP A 262 -31.00 -0.53 -27.20
C ASP A 262 -29.59 0.11 -27.25
N PRO A 263 -28.94 0.31 -28.43
CA PRO A 263 -27.63 0.96 -28.53
C PRO A 263 -27.55 2.32 -27.82
N HIS A 264 -28.67 2.94 -27.49
CA HIS A 264 -28.79 4.15 -26.67
C HIS A 264 -28.84 3.86 -25.16
N ALA A 265 -28.94 2.63 -24.70
CA ALA A 265 -28.94 2.28 -23.28
C ALA A 265 -27.54 2.12 -22.68
N VAL A 266 -26.48 2.06 -23.50
CA VAL A 266 -25.10 2.18 -23.01
C VAL A 266 -24.88 3.57 -22.43
N ASP A 267 -25.44 4.62 -23.05
CA ASP A 267 -25.43 5.97 -22.50
C ASP A 267 -26.30 6.10 -21.24
N ALA A 268 -27.35 5.29 -21.08
CA ALA A 268 -28.23 5.31 -19.91
C ALA A 268 -27.68 4.49 -18.71
N VAL A 269 -26.86 3.46 -18.95
CA VAL A 269 -26.15 2.75 -17.88
C VAL A 269 -24.94 3.55 -17.41
N LEU A 270 -24.29 4.30 -18.32
CA LEU A 270 -23.25 5.26 -17.96
C LEU A 270 -23.82 6.51 -17.26
N SER A 271 -25.08 6.87 -17.54
CA SER A 271 -25.77 8.01 -16.87
C SER A 271 -26.53 7.61 -15.61
N GLY A 272 -26.57 6.34 -15.24
CA GLY A 272 -27.12 5.85 -13.96
C GLY A 272 -26.07 5.50 -12.90
N LEU A 273 -24.79 5.63 -13.22
CA LEU A 273 -23.73 5.75 -12.24
C LEU A 273 -23.78 7.20 -11.75
N ASP A 274 -24.15 7.34 -10.50
CA ASP A 274 -24.33 8.63 -9.81
C ASP A 274 -23.31 9.68 -10.26
N ASP A 275 -23.81 10.91 -10.49
CA ASP A 275 -23.06 12.13 -10.83
C ASP A 275 -21.99 12.54 -9.79
N SER A 276 -21.70 11.67 -8.82
CA SER A 276 -20.60 11.83 -7.84
C SER A 276 -19.21 11.52 -8.40
N SER A 277 -19.10 10.97 -9.64
CA SER A 277 -17.82 10.58 -10.25
C SER A 277 -17.09 11.71 -10.99
N ASP A 278 -17.70 12.88 -11.17
CA ASP A 278 -17.10 14.04 -11.85
C ASP A 278 -16.37 15.00 -10.88
N GLU A 279 -16.35 14.71 -9.58
CA GLU A 279 -15.59 15.54 -8.64
C GLU A 279 -14.08 15.35 -8.87
N PRO A 280 -13.33 16.43 -9.11
CA PRO A 280 -11.90 16.35 -9.38
C PRO A 280 -11.13 15.79 -8.18
N LEU A 281 -10.23 14.83 -8.41
CA LEU A 281 -9.31 14.33 -7.40
C LEU A 281 -8.12 15.27 -7.25
N ALA A 282 -7.75 15.60 -6.01
CA ALA A 282 -6.59 16.40 -5.69
C ALA A 282 -5.42 15.51 -5.23
N VAL A 283 -4.28 15.59 -5.91
CA VAL A 283 -3.03 15.03 -5.43
C VAL A 283 -2.42 16.00 -4.42
N ILE A 284 -2.46 15.67 -3.14
CA ILE A 284 -2.03 16.55 -2.04
C ILE A 284 -0.62 16.26 -1.53
N GLY A 285 -0.06 15.08 -1.85
CA GLY A 285 1.30 14.70 -1.52
C GLY A 285 1.82 13.65 -2.48
N MET A 286 3.13 13.60 -2.68
CA MET A 286 3.81 12.66 -3.56
C MET A 286 5.12 12.18 -2.92
N GLY A 287 5.40 10.87 -2.99
CA GLY A 287 6.68 10.26 -2.67
C GLY A 287 7.10 9.37 -3.84
N CYS A 288 8.39 9.21 -4.08
CA CYS A 288 8.85 8.36 -5.18
C CYS A 288 10.27 7.84 -4.97
N ARG A 289 10.57 6.73 -5.63
CA ARG A 289 11.92 6.19 -5.85
C ARG A 289 12.03 5.81 -7.30
N TYR A 290 13.01 6.36 -8.01
CA TYR A 290 13.30 6.04 -9.40
C TYR A 290 14.79 5.87 -9.63
N PRO A 291 15.19 5.22 -10.74
CA PRO A 291 16.58 5.18 -11.16
C PRO A 291 17.23 6.56 -11.26
N GLY A 292 18.56 6.62 -11.16
CA GLY A 292 19.32 7.88 -11.18
C GLY A 292 19.38 8.58 -9.81
N GLY A 293 19.12 7.87 -8.72
CA GLY A 293 19.16 8.42 -7.36
C GLY A 293 17.97 9.32 -7.03
N VAL A 294 16.89 9.21 -7.77
CA VAL A 294 15.67 10.01 -7.54
C VAL A 294 14.96 9.51 -6.27
N ALA A 295 14.95 10.36 -5.26
CA ALA A 295 14.31 10.11 -3.97
C ALA A 295 13.17 11.10 -3.65
N SER A 296 12.87 12.02 -4.56
CA SER A 296 11.81 13.02 -4.38
C SER A 296 11.19 13.41 -5.73
N PRO A 297 9.96 13.95 -5.74
CA PRO A 297 9.35 14.51 -6.95
C PRO A 297 10.20 15.62 -7.59
N GLU A 298 10.90 16.41 -6.78
CA GLU A 298 11.80 17.46 -7.25
C GLU A 298 13.04 16.88 -7.96
N ASP A 299 13.57 15.76 -7.47
CA ASP A 299 14.66 15.04 -8.13
C ASP A 299 14.22 14.48 -9.46
N LEU A 300 12.99 13.87 -9.51
CA LEU A 300 12.41 13.37 -10.74
C LEU A 300 12.28 14.49 -11.78
N TRP A 301 11.73 15.64 -11.36
CA TRP A 301 11.61 16.79 -12.24
C TRP A 301 12.98 17.28 -12.75
N ARG A 302 13.98 17.32 -11.88
CA ARG A 302 15.34 17.70 -12.22
C ARG A 302 15.95 16.74 -13.24
N LEU A 303 15.81 15.44 -13.02
CA LEU A 303 16.30 14.40 -13.93
C LEU A 303 15.67 14.54 -15.31
N VAL A 304 14.34 14.66 -15.39
CA VAL A 304 13.61 14.79 -16.66
C VAL A 304 13.94 16.10 -17.36
N SER A 305 13.95 17.23 -16.63
CA SER A 305 14.19 18.56 -17.21
C SER A 305 15.62 18.76 -17.70
N SER A 306 16.60 18.06 -17.09
CA SER A 306 18.00 18.09 -17.54
C SER A 306 18.30 17.08 -18.66
N GLY A 307 17.34 16.20 -19.00
CA GLY A 307 17.56 15.13 -19.98
C GLY A 307 18.61 14.11 -19.55
N THR A 308 18.76 13.90 -18.23
CA THR A 308 19.75 12.97 -17.69
C THR A 308 19.35 11.53 -17.97
N ASP A 309 20.25 10.74 -18.54
CA ASP A 309 20.10 9.30 -18.68
C ASP A 309 20.35 8.62 -17.32
N ALA A 310 19.33 7.90 -16.81
CA ALA A 310 19.38 7.19 -15.54
C ALA A 310 19.63 5.67 -15.70
N ILE A 311 19.95 5.25 -16.92
CA ILE A 311 20.33 3.85 -17.19
C ILE A 311 21.72 3.60 -16.62
N GLY A 312 21.86 2.52 -15.86
CA GLY A 312 23.10 2.11 -15.20
C GLY A 312 23.41 0.64 -15.40
N GLU A 313 24.52 0.20 -14.85
CA GLU A 313 24.92 -1.22 -14.86
C GLU A 313 24.06 -2.05 -13.92
N LEU A 314 24.05 -3.38 -14.12
CA LEU A 314 23.41 -4.33 -13.19
C LEU A 314 24.01 -4.18 -11.79
N PRO A 315 23.18 -4.17 -10.71
CA PRO A 315 23.69 -4.06 -9.35
C PRO A 315 24.51 -5.30 -8.98
N GLY A 316 25.74 -5.06 -8.47
CA GLY A 316 26.67 -6.13 -8.11
C GLY A 316 26.43 -6.75 -6.72
N ASP A 317 25.42 -6.29 -5.99
CA ASP A 317 25.13 -6.66 -4.59
C ASP A 317 23.83 -7.45 -4.42
N ARG A 318 23.29 -8.01 -5.53
CA ARG A 318 22.04 -8.80 -5.54
C ARG A 318 22.28 -10.32 -5.50
N GLY A 319 23.52 -10.75 -5.38
CA GLY A 319 23.89 -12.17 -5.39
C GLY A 319 23.89 -12.82 -6.77
N TRP A 320 23.86 -12.01 -7.83
CA TRP A 320 23.99 -12.51 -9.20
C TRP A 320 25.45 -12.67 -9.57
N ASP A 321 25.80 -13.79 -10.22
CA ASP A 321 27.06 -13.91 -10.94
C ASP A 321 26.93 -13.17 -12.27
N LEU A 322 27.35 -11.90 -12.28
CA LEU A 322 27.17 -11.03 -13.44
C LEU A 322 28.02 -11.45 -14.65
N ASP A 323 29.17 -12.10 -14.41
CA ASP A 323 30.03 -12.59 -15.48
C ASP A 323 29.43 -13.84 -16.14
N ASP A 324 28.81 -14.72 -15.34
CA ASP A 324 28.09 -15.86 -15.87
C ASP A 324 26.72 -15.47 -16.47
N LEU A 325 26.02 -14.51 -15.87
CA LEU A 325 24.68 -14.08 -16.30
C LEU A 325 24.67 -13.42 -17.69
N TYR A 326 25.71 -12.64 -18.02
CA TYR A 326 25.77 -11.88 -19.25
C TYR A 326 26.34 -12.68 -20.42
N ASP A 327 25.63 -12.71 -21.54
CA ASP A 327 26.15 -13.16 -22.83
C ASP A 327 25.60 -12.27 -23.95
N PRO A 328 26.46 -11.73 -24.86
CA PRO A 328 26.01 -10.88 -25.96
C PRO A 328 25.16 -11.64 -27.02
N GLU A 329 25.24 -12.97 -27.05
CA GLU A 329 24.41 -13.79 -27.94
C GLU A 329 22.98 -13.91 -27.40
N ARG A 330 22.01 -13.63 -28.26
CA ARG A 330 20.60 -13.69 -27.90
C ARG A 330 20.08 -15.11 -27.90
N GLY A 331 19.14 -15.40 -26.98
CA GLY A 331 18.42 -16.68 -26.94
C GLY A 331 19.12 -17.80 -26.19
N LEU A 332 20.25 -17.54 -25.53
CA LEU A 332 20.90 -18.52 -24.67
C LEU A 332 20.11 -18.69 -23.36
N SER A 333 19.80 -19.93 -23.02
CA SER A 333 19.08 -20.26 -21.79
C SER A 333 19.89 -19.84 -20.56
N GLY A 334 19.25 -19.17 -19.57
CA GLY A 334 19.89 -18.72 -18.34
C GLY A 334 20.82 -17.50 -18.50
N LYS A 335 20.87 -16.88 -19.70
CA LYS A 335 21.71 -15.70 -19.97
C LYS A 335 20.87 -14.48 -20.29
N THR A 336 21.46 -13.30 -20.09
CA THR A 336 20.91 -12.03 -20.55
C THR A 336 21.91 -11.32 -21.47
N TYR A 337 21.43 -10.76 -22.56
CA TYR A 337 22.24 -9.90 -23.42
C TYR A 337 22.19 -8.42 -23.00
N ALA A 338 21.41 -8.07 -21.97
CA ALA A 338 21.32 -6.73 -21.43
C ALA A 338 22.22 -6.58 -20.20
N ARG A 339 23.11 -5.58 -20.21
CA ARG A 339 24.00 -5.22 -19.10
C ARG A 339 23.54 -3.99 -18.34
N HIS A 340 22.60 -3.25 -18.91
CA HIS A 340 22.18 -1.96 -18.43
C HIS A 340 20.67 -1.92 -18.25
N GLY A 341 20.22 -1.17 -17.23
CA GLY A 341 18.80 -0.96 -16.95
C GLY A 341 18.59 0.19 -15.98
N GLY A 342 17.35 0.54 -15.75
CA GLY A 342 17.01 1.52 -14.73
C GLY A 342 16.90 0.83 -13.37
N PHE A 343 17.86 1.04 -12.47
CA PHE A 343 17.89 0.40 -11.16
C PHE A 343 17.78 1.39 -10.01
N VAL A 344 17.03 1.00 -8.98
CA VAL A 344 17.05 1.62 -7.65
C VAL A 344 18.10 0.87 -6.84
N TYR A 345 19.32 1.38 -6.81
CA TYR A 345 20.48 0.67 -6.21
C TYR A 345 20.35 0.48 -4.69
N ASP A 346 19.67 1.38 -4.00
CA ASP A 346 19.42 1.36 -2.56
C ASP A 346 18.12 0.62 -2.16
N ALA A 347 17.53 -0.16 -3.06
CA ALA A 347 16.32 -0.95 -2.80
C ALA A 347 16.49 -2.00 -1.69
N ASP A 348 17.74 -2.35 -1.36
CA ASP A 348 18.10 -3.26 -0.27
C ASP A 348 18.16 -2.56 1.09
N THR A 349 18.02 -1.24 1.15
CA THR A 349 18.10 -0.48 2.41
C THR A 349 16.73 -0.11 2.95
N PHE A 350 16.59 -0.07 4.28
CA PHE A 350 15.32 0.22 4.95
C PHE A 350 15.54 0.65 6.41
N ASP A 351 14.71 1.54 6.93
CA ASP A 351 14.67 1.88 8.35
C ASP A 351 13.62 1.03 9.09
N ALA A 352 14.00 -0.21 9.40
CA ALA A 352 13.11 -1.16 10.06
C ALA A 352 12.71 -0.72 11.49
N GLU A 353 13.65 -0.08 12.21
CA GLU A 353 13.43 0.37 13.59
C GLU A 353 12.36 1.45 13.65
N PHE A 354 12.36 2.37 12.68
CA PHE A 354 11.36 3.42 12.57
C PHE A 354 9.94 2.88 12.46
N PHE A 355 9.74 1.79 11.71
CA PHE A 355 8.44 1.14 11.53
C PHE A 355 8.15 0.04 12.57
N GLY A 356 9.01 -0.14 13.58
CA GLY A 356 8.84 -1.18 14.59
C GLY A 356 8.98 -2.61 14.05
N ILE A 357 9.67 -2.77 12.93
CA ILE A 357 9.87 -4.04 12.23
C ILE A 357 11.18 -4.68 12.69
N SER A 358 11.14 -5.97 13.06
CA SER A 358 12.35 -6.67 13.47
C SER A 358 13.34 -6.86 12.30
N PRO A 359 14.65 -6.93 12.56
CA PRO A 359 15.64 -7.15 11.50
C PRO A 359 15.41 -8.43 10.69
N ARG A 360 14.90 -9.51 11.32
CA ARG A 360 14.55 -10.77 10.63
C ARG A 360 13.37 -10.61 9.70
N GLU A 361 12.35 -9.91 10.15
CA GLU A 361 11.19 -9.59 9.32
C GLU A 361 11.59 -8.68 8.16
N ALA A 362 12.35 -7.60 8.43
CA ALA A 362 12.83 -6.68 7.41
C ALA A 362 13.65 -7.38 6.32
N GLN A 363 14.49 -8.37 6.68
CA GLN A 363 15.24 -9.17 5.73
C GLN A 363 14.35 -10.05 4.85
N ALA A 364 13.28 -10.61 5.41
CA ALA A 364 12.32 -11.45 4.70
C ALA A 364 11.32 -10.65 3.83
N MET A 365 11.21 -9.33 4.06
CA MET A 365 10.30 -8.47 3.31
C MET A 365 10.84 -8.17 1.91
N ASP A 366 9.97 -8.34 0.92
CA ASP A 366 10.20 -7.85 -0.44
C ASP A 366 10.57 -6.35 -0.41
N PRO A 367 11.61 -5.92 -1.15
CA PRO A 367 11.95 -4.51 -1.30
C PRO A 367 10.77 -3.61 -1.65
N GLN A 368 9.80 -4.08 -2.43
CA GLN A 368 8.57 -3.32 -2.73
C GLN A 368 7.83 -2.90 -1.47
N GLN A 369 7.63 -3.83 -0.51
CA GLN A 369 6.92 -3.51 0.73
C GLN A 369 7.68 -2.48 1.58
N ARG A 370 9.01 -2.55 1.60
CA ARG A 370 9.88 -1.61 2.34
C ARG A 370 9.84 -0.22 1.72
N LEU A 371 10.00 -0.13 0.40
CA LEU A 371 9.92 1.13 -0.34
C LEU A 371 8.55 1.79 -0.23
N LEU A 372 7.47 1.00 -0.27
CA LEU A 372 6.10 1.50 -0.12
C LEU A 372 5.84 2.10 1.26
N LEU A 373 6.37 1.52 2.33
CA LEU A 373 6.25 2.09 3.68
C LEU A 373 6.92 3.46 3.77
N GLU A 374 8.18 3.58 3.33
CA GLU A 374 8.91 4.85 3.37
C GLU A 374 8.28 5.90 2.46
N THR A 375 7.91 5.54 1.23
CA THR A 375 7.30 6.50 0.29
C THR A 375 5.90 6.93 0.72
N ALA A 376 5.12 6.06 1.35
CA ALA A 376 3.82 6.43 1.92
C ALA A 376 3.99 7.44 3.06
N TRP A 377 4.96 7.22 3.96
CA TRP A 377 5.28 8.16 5.01
C TRP A 377 5.70 9.52 4.45
N GLU A 378 6.64 9.54 3.51
CA GLU A 378 7.11 10.77 2.86
C GLU A 378 5.99 11.52 2.12
N ALA A 379 5.07 10.79 1.48
CA ALA A 379 3.91 11.40 0.81
C ALA A 379 3.00 12.14 1.81
N LEU A 380 2.77 11.56 2.99
CA LEU A 380 2.00 12.20 4.07
C LEU A 380 2.72 13.43 4.61
N GLU A 381 4.03 13.36 4.87
CA GLU A 381 4.82 14.53 5.30
C GLU A 381 4.75 15.66 4.26
N ARG A 382 4.89 15.34 2.97
CA ARG A 382 4.77 16.31 1.87
C ARG A 382 3.36 16.89 1.74
N ALA A 383 2.33 16.08 2.04
CA ALA A 383 0.95 16.55 2.18
C ALA A 383 0.74 17.41 3.42
N ARG A 384 1.73 17.47 4.34
CA ARG A 384 1.66 18.13 5.65
C ARG A 384 0.59 17.51 6.56
N ILE A 385 0.39 16.21 6.40
CA ILE A 385 -0.44 15.40 7.26
C ILE A 385 0.48 14.75 8.28
N VAL A 386 0.20 14.94 9.56
CA VAL A 386 0.88 14.22 10.63
C VAL A 386 0.41 12.76 10.58
N PRO A 387 1.28 11.77 10.28
CA PRO A 387 0.82 10.39 10.07
C PRO A 387 0.02 9.83 11.25
N GLY A 388 0.43 10.13 12.49
CA GLY A 388 -0.31 9.73 13.70
C GLY A 388 -1.73 10.30 13.81
N SER A 389 -2.05 11.41 13.11
CA SER A 389 -3.40 11.97 13.09
C SER A 389 -4.39 11.14 12.26
N LEU A 390 -3.88 10.22 11.46
CA LEU A 390 -4.70 9.32 10.64
C LEU A 390 -5.06 8.02 11.37
N GLN A 391 -4.50 7.77 12.54
CA GLN A 391 -4.80 6.57 13.32
C GLN A 391 -6.30 6.47 13.63
N GLY A 392 -6.91 5.31 13.33
CA GLY A 392 -8.35 5.08 13.48
C GLY A 392 -9.21 5.78 12.41
N SER A 393 -8.60 6.44 11.42
CA SER A 393 -9.35 7.06 10.33
C SER A 393 -9.76 6.06 9.26
N ARG A 394 -10.82 6.37 8.52
CA ARG A 394 -11.28 5.59 7.37
C ARG A 394 -10.45 5.84 6.10
N THR A 395 -9.18 6.15 6.25
CA THR A 395 -8.26 6.35 5.13
C THR A 395 -7.98 5.00 4.45
N GLY A 396 -8.18 4.92 3.13
CA GLY A 396 -7.93 3.73 2.33
C GLY A 396 -6.48 3.67 1.82
N VAL A 397 -5.98 2.45 1.59
CA VAL A 397 -4.67 2.17 1.00
C VAL A 397 -4.85 1.29 -0.23
N PHE A 398 -4.50 1.80 -1.39
CA PHE A 398 -4.62 1.10 -2.67
C PHE A 398 -3.25 1.01 -3.34
N VAL A 399 -2.77 -0.21 -3.56
CA VAL A 399 -1.42 -0.48 -4.05
C VAL A 399 -1.49 -1.27 -5.35
N GLY A 400 -0.82 -0.80 -6.39
CA GLY A 400 -0.54 -1.59 -7.58
C GLY A 400 0.81 -2.27 -7.41
N ALA A 401 0.84 -3.59 -7.29
CA ALA A 401 2.07 -4.37 -7.14
C ALA A 401 1.90 -5.77 -7.71
N MET A 402 2.97 -6.32 -8.26
CA MET A 402 3.02 -7.70 -8.71
C MET A 402 3.99 -8.50 -7.84
N THR A 403 3.78 -9.80 -7.75
CA THR A 403 4.68 -10.70 -7.03
C THR A 403 6.05 -10.68 -7.69
N GLN A 404 7.09 -10.45 -6.89
CA GLN A 404 8.48 -10.61 -7.27
C GLN A 404 9.02 -11.86 -6.57
N GLU A 405 9.85 -12.62 -7.22
CA GLU A 405 10.47 -13.83 -6.62
C GLU A 405 11.63 -13.42 -5.69
N TYR A 406 11.33 -12.62 -4.66
CA TYR A 406 12.31 -12.22 -3.66
C TYR A 406 12.49 -13.30 -2.60
N GLY A 407 13.73 -13.77 -2.47
CA GLY A 407 14.12 -14.81 -1.50
C GLY A 407 13.76 -16.24 -1.91
N PRO A 408 14.10 -17.21 -1.05
CA PRO A 408 13.85 -18.63 -1.32
C PRO A 408 12.35 -18.94 -1.28
N ARG A 409 11.94 -19.99 -1.96
CA ARG A 409 10.58 -20.52 -1.82
C ARG A 409 10.34 -21.01 -0.39
N LEU A 410 9.08 -21.00 0.06
CA LEU A 410 8.73 -21.36 1.45
C LEU A 410 9.29 -22.71 1.91
N TYR A 411 9.36 -23.69 0.99
CA TYR A 411 9.90 -25.01 1.30
C TYR A 411 11.45 -25.10 1.23
N GLU A 412 12.11 -24.06 0.74
CA GLU A 412 13.57 -23.93 0.65
C GLU A 412 14.13 -23.07 1.80
N SER A 413 13.25 -22.51 2.62
CA SER A 413 13.62 -21.56 3.67
C SER A 413 14.38 -22.23 4.81
N ALA A 414 15.36 -21.50 5.36
CA ALA A 414 16.03 -21.93 6.59
C ALA A 414 15.06 -21.95 7.77
N ALA A 415 15.17 -22.97 8.63
CA ALA A 415 14.34 -23.11 9.81
C ALA A 415 14.28 -21.81 10.66
N GLY A 416 13.09 -21.31 10.93
CA GLY A 416 12.83 -20.12 11.75
C GLY A 416 12.56 -18.82 10.98
N SER A 417 12.61 -18.81 9.64
CA SER A 417 12.22 -17.65 8.80
C SER A 417 10.89 -17.83 8.07
N GLU A 418 10.30 -19.02 8.09
CA GLU A 418 9.13 -19.41 7.30
C GLU A 418 7.91 -18.49 7.48
N GLY A 419 7.61 -18.09 8.72
CA GLY A 419 6.48 -17.19 9.01
C GLY A 419 6.66 -15.78 8.45
N TYR A 420 7.88 -15.26 8.47
CA TYR A 420 8.18 -13.93 7.94
C TYR A 420 8.26 -13.92 6.41
N LEU A 421 8.74 -15.01 5.78
CA LEU A 421 8.77 -15.12 4.33
C LEU A 421 7.38 -15.07 3.73
N LEU A 422 6.40 -15.78 4.31
CA LEU A 422 5.03 -15.77 3.81
C LEU A 422 4.46 -14.34 3.76
N THR A 423 4.57 -13.59 4.84
CA THR A 423 4.06 -12.21 4.91
C THR A 423 4.96 -11.21 4.19
N GLY A 424 6.25 -11.48 4.13
CA GLY A 424 7.23 -10.62 3.48
C GLY A 424 7.17 -10.66 1.96
N THR A 425 6.89 -11.83 1.36
CA THR A 425 6.89 -12.01 -0.09
C THR A 425 5.52 -11.96 -0.75
N THR A 426 4.44 -12.05 0.04
CA THR A 426 3.07 -12.00 -0.49
C THR A 426 2.68 -10.57 -0.86
N ALA A 427 2.43 -10.30 -2.14
CA ALA A 427 2.09 -8.97 -2.64
C ALA A 427 0.83 -8.37 -1.99
N SER A 428 -0.19 -9.20 -1.69
CA SER A 428 -1.43 -8.74 -1.03
C SER A 428 -1.21 -8.13 0.36
N VAL A 429 -0.08 -8.41 1.02
CA VAL A 429 0.27 -7.84 2.33
C VAL A 429 0.73 -6.39 2.22
N ALA A 430 1.16 -5.92 1.05
CA ALA A 430 1.73 -4.59 0.88
C ALA A 430 0.80 -3.46 1.35
N SER A 431 -0.46 -3.44 0.91
CA SER A 431 -1.47 -2.45 1.34
C SER A 431 -1.82 -2.58 2.82
N GLY A 432 -2.00 -3.82 3.29
CA GLY A 432 -2.31 -4.11 4.70
C GLY A 432 -1.19 -3.68 5.65
N ARG A 433 0.07 -3.83 5.25
CA ARG A 433 1.23 -3.41 6.03
C ARG A 433 1.29 -1.89 6.22
N ILE A 434 1.01 -1.11 5.16
CA ILE A 434 0.91 0.35 5.26
C ILE A 434 -0.24 0.74 6.21
N ALA A 435 -1.43 0.15 6.00
CA ALA A 435 -2.59 0.41 6.84
C ALA A 435 -2.32 0.08 8.31
N TYR A 436 -1.68 -1.05 8.59
CA TYR A 436 -1.31 -1.47 9.94
C TYR A 436 -0.30 -0.52 10.58
N SER A 437 0.78 -0.17 9.87
CA SER A 437 1.85 0.71 10.39
C SER A 437 1.35 2.12 10.71
N LEU A 438 0.34 2.60 9.99
CA LEU A 438 -0.24 3.93 10.17
C LEU A 438 -1.55 3.90 10.99
N GLY A 439 -2.05 2.71 11.38
CA GLY A 439 -3.28 2.55 12.14
C GLY A 439 -4.55 2.96 11.38
N LEU A 440 -4.59 2.73 10.05
CA LEU A 440 -5.71 3.11 9.19
C LEU A 440 -6.81 2.03 9.21
N GLU A 441 -8.09 2.45 9.18
CA GLU A 441 -9.27 1.57 9.23
C GLU A 441 -10.06 1.53 7.91
N GLY A 442 -9.62 2.23 6.89
CA GLY A 442 -10.20 2.20 5.55
C GLY A 442 -9.82 0.93 4.76
N PRO A 443 -10.32 0.78 3.53
CA PRO A 443 -9.98 -0.34 2.66
C PRO A 443 -8.47 -0.46 2.42
N ALA A 444 -7.91 -1.68 2.51
CA ALA A 444 -6.52 -1.98 2.19
C ALA A 444 -6.49 -3.00 1.04
N VAL A 445 -6.20 -2.54 -0.16
CA VAL A 445 -6.33 -3.32 -1.41
C VAL A 445 -5.00 -3.33 -2.16
N THR A 446 -4.51 -4.50 -2.50
CA THR A 446 -3.40 -4.64 -3.46
C THR A 446 -3.94 -5.24 -4.75
N VAL A 447 -3.61 -4.62 -5.87
CA VAL A 447 -4.08 -5.00 -7.21
C VAL A 447 -2.89 -5.37 -8.08
N ASP A 448 -2.99 -6.49 -8.76
CA ASP A 448 -2.08 -6.87 -9.83
C ASP A 448 -2.86 -6.99 -11.14
N THR A 449 -2.66 -6.05 -12.02
CA THR A 449 -3.12 -6.06 -13.41
C THR A 449 -1.95 -5.76 -14.35
N ALA A 450 -0.78 -6.28 -14.01
CA ALA A 450 0.50 -6.05 -14.70
C ALA A 450 0.79 -4.54 -14.86
N CYS A 451 1.11 -4.09 -16.08
CA CYS A 451 1.51 -2.70 -16.35
C CYS A 451 0.44 -1.65 -15.97
N SER A 452 -0.82 -2.03 -15.86
CA SER A 452 -1.93 -1.12 -15.53
C SER A 452 -2.26 -1.07 -14.02
N ALA A 453 -1.59 -1.85 -13.17
CA ALA A 453 -1.95 -2.02 -11.76
C ALA A 453 -2.08 -0.69 -10.99
N SER A 454 -1.16 0.25 -11.21
CA SER A 454 -1.19 1.56 -10.53
C SER A 454 -2.40 2.41 -10.91
N LEU A 455 -2.80 2.40 -12.19
CA LEU A 455 -3.98 3.14 -12.66
C LEU A 455 -5.27 2.50 -12.17
N VAL A 456 -5.33 1.16 -12.11
CA VAL A 456 -6.47 0.44 -11.53
C VAL A 456 -6.58 0.71 -10.04
N ALA A 457 -5.46 0.70 -9.30
CA ALA A 457 -5.43 1.06 -7.88
C ALA A 457 -5.95 2.48 -7.65
N LEU A 458 -5.52 3.45 -8.47
CA LEU A 458 -6.01 4.84 -8.40
C LEU A 458 -7.51 4.92 -8.68
N HIS A 459 -7.99 4.21 -9.71
CA HIS A 459 -9.41 4.16 -10.04
C HIS A 459 -10.26 3.59 -8.89
N LEU A 460 -9.83 2.48 -8.29
CA LEU A 460 -10.52 1.90 -7.14
C LEU A 460 -10.50 2.83 -5.92
N ALA A 461 -9.38 3.52 -5.70
CA ALA A 461 -9.29 4.51 -4.62
C ALA A 461 -10.23 5.70 -4.81
N ALA A 462 -10.48 6.09 -6.07
CA ALA A 462 -11.41 7.17 -6.42
C ALA A 462 -12.89 6.77 -6.22
N GLN A 463 -13.19 5.48 -6.23
CA GLN A 463 -14.55 4.95 -6.07
C GLN A 463 -14.88 4.53 -4.63
N ALA A 464 -13.88 4.43 -3.75
CA ALA A 464 -14.03 3.98 -2.37
C ALA A 464 -14.41 5.11 -1.41
#